data_df9024f9f85d292e214c920ab586b329
#
_entry.id   df9024f9f85d292e214c920ab586b329
#
_cell.length_a   1.000
_cell.length_b   1.000
_cell.length_c   1.000
_cell.angle_alpha   90.00
_cell.angle_beta   90.00
_cell.angle_gamma   90.00
#
_symmetry.space_group_name_H-M   'P 1'
#
loop_
_entity.id
_entity.type
_entity.pdbx_description
1 polymer ?
#
loop_
_entity_poly.entity_id
_entity_poly.type
_entity_poly.pdbx_seq_one_letter_code
_entity_poly.pdbx_strand_id
1 'polypeptide(L)'
;MKTEILDLDVRLIPFTINKEFRGIGTKSIYGVEMIKAKSIWQESQKGAGVKIAVIDSGCDINHESLKNNIIGVRNFTDEDKKNPNIVIDRVGHGTHVIGTICANGSNITGVAPDAQIYVLKAINRTGTGKLSWVINAIKYAVEQKVDIISMSLGLSENSPKLEKVIKEAVNSNILVVCAAGNEGDGDADSFEYSYPAAYQDVISVGAVDKKGVPAKFSNSNTAIDLVAPGVDILSTYPNNRFAVLSGTSMAAPHVTGSLALLKNWSKNEFQRNLTQEELYAQLIKHTRVLEYPRTVQGNGLVYLKDEKNMKKIKY
;
A
#
# COMPACT_ATOMS: atom_id res chain seq x y z
N MET A 1 6.68 26.00 -32.47
CA MET A 1 5.76 25.98 -31.33
C MET A 1 6.17 24.81 -30.41
N LYS A 2 6.72 25.07 -29.21
CA LYS A 2 6.88 24.03 -28.20
C LYS A 2 5.47 23.73 -27.70
N THR A 3 4.91 22.59 -28.07
CA THR A 3 3.72 22.05 -27.45
C THR A 3 4.04 21.92 -25.95
N GLU A 4 3.51 22.76 -25.09
CA GLU A 4 3.52 22.52 -23.65
C GLU A 4 2.78 21.19 -23.46
N ILE A 5 3.55 20.16 -23.16
CA ILE A 5 3.00 18.87 -22.76
C ILE A 5 2.34 19.13 -21.42
N LEU A 6 1.02 19.26 -21.42
CA LEU A 6 0.23 19.36 -20.19
C LEU A 6 0.65 18.20 -19.26
N ASP A 7 1.05 18.56 -18.05
CA ASP A 7 1.38 17.57 -17.00
C ASP A 7 0.05 16.98 -16.54
N LEU A 8 -0.12 15.67 -16.70
CA LEU A 8 -1.36 15.00 -16.37
C LEU A 8 -1.64 15.08 -14.86
N ASP A 9 -2.90 15.27 -14.52
CA ASP A 9 -3.36 15.26 -13.14
C ASP A 9 -3.43 13.83 -12.62
N VAL A 10 -2.78 13.59 -11.49
CA VAL A 10 -2.89 12.37 -10.69
C VAL A 10 -3.78 12.67 -9.48
N ARG A 11 -4.60 11.72 -9.07
CA ARG A 11 -5.49 11.89 -7.92
C ARG A 11 -5.30 10.74 -6.94
N LEU A 12 -5.55 11.03 -5.66
CA LEU A 12 -5.80 9.94 -4.72
C LEU A 12 -6.98 9.13 -5.22
N ILE A 13 -6.88 7.81 -5.08
CA ILE A 13 -8.03 6.94 -5.26
C ILE A 13 -9.11 7.40 -4.29
N PRO A 14 -10.36 7.67 -4.73
CA PRO A 14 -11.43 8.14 -3.86
C PRO A 14 -11.58 7.23 -2.63
N PHE A 15 -11.75 7.82 -1.45
CA PHE A 15 -11.90 7.06 -0.20
C PHE A 15 -12.97 7.68 0.68
N THR A 16 -13.52 6.90 1.60
CA THR A 16 -14.54 7.37 2.54
C THR A 16 -13.96 7.46 3.95
N ILE A 17 -14.17 8.60 4.62
CA ILE A 17 -13.88 8.77 6.05
C ILE A 17 -15.12 8.39 6.82
N ASN A 18 -15.11 7.22 7.46
CA ASN A 18 -16.28 6.71 8.20
C ASN A 18 -16.34 7.27 9.61
N LYS A 19 -15.18 7.48 10.26
CA LYS A 19 -15.10 8.02 11.61
C LYS A 19 -13.69 8.48 11.97
N GLU A 20 -13.59 9.51 12.83
CA GLU A 20 -12.34 9.98 13.44
C GLU A 20 -12.37 9.86 14.96
N PHE A 21 -11.18 9.69 15.58
CA PHE A 21 -11.03 9.53 17.03
C PHE A 21 -9.78 10.29 17.53
N ARG A 22 -9.86 10.88 18.72
CA ARG A 22 -8.70 11.45 19.43
C ARG A 22 -7.88 10.39 20.17
N GLY A 23 -8.52 9.28 20.54
CA GLY A 23 -7.87 8.13 21.18
C GLY A 23 -8.76 6.91 21.04
N ILE A 24 -8.17 5.73 20.97
CA ILE A 24 -8.86 4.47 20.66
C ILE A 24 -8.67 3.38 21.72
N GLY A 25 -7.91 3.65 22.80
CA GLY A 25 -7.42 2.55 23.66
C GLY A 25 -6.58 1.55 22.84
N THR A 26 -6.25 0.43 23.43
CA THR A 26 -5.52 -0.63 22.69
C THR A 26 -6.47 -1.33 21.73
N LYS A 27 -6.25 -1.20 20.42
CA LYS A 27 -7.06 -1.87 19.39
C LYS A 27 -6.16 -2.55 18.36
N SER A 28 -6.58 -3.74 17.94
CA SER A 28 -6.01 -4.40 16.77
C SER A 28 -6.74 -3.91 15.52
N ILE A 29 -5.99 -3.64 14.44
CA ILE A 29 -6.56 -3.46 13.11
C ILE A 29 -7.10 -4.81 12.68
N TYR A 30 -8.40 -4.93 12.43
CA TYR A 30 -8.99 -6.21 12.06
C TYR A 30 -8.33 -6.79 10.79
N GLY A 31 -7.88 -5.94 9.87
CA GLY A 31 -7.19 -6.35 8.67
C GLY A 31 -5.90 -7.11 8.96
N VAL A 32 -5.09 -6.66 9.93
CA VAL A 32 -3.88 -7.35 10.40
C VAL A 32 -4.19 -8.76 10.91
N GLU A 33 -5.28 -8.90 11.65
CA GLU A 33 -5.74 -10.21 12.15
C GLU A 33 -6.29 -11.09 11.02
N MET A 34 -7.06 -10.51 10.09
CA MET A 34 -7.68 -11.22 8.99
C MET A 34 -6.64 -11.84 8.06
N ILE A 35 -5.58 -11.09 7.73
CA ILE A 35 -4.48 -11.57 6.88
C ILE A 35 -3.47 -12.45 7.63
N LYS A 36 -3.64 -12.65 8.94
CA LYS A 36 -2.75 -13.44 9.80
C LYS A 36 -1.31 -12.92 9.85
N ALA A 37 -1.11 -11.60 9.78
CA ALA A 37 0.23 -11.02 9.78
C ALA A 37 1.07 -11.44 10.99
N LYS A 38 0.44 -11.51 12.17
CA LYS A 38 1.11 -11.88 13.44
C LYS A 38 1.69 -13.29 13.42
N SER A 39 1.18 -14.19 12.57
CA SER A 39 1.65 -15.59 12.55
C SER A 39 3.10 -15.75 12.06
N ILE A 40 3.62 -14.76 11.32
CA ILE A 40 4.99 -14.76 10.81
C ILE A 40 5.86 -13.61 11.37
N TRP A 41 5.39 -12.88 12.37
CA TRP A 41 6.13 -11.74 12.94
C TRP A 41 7.48 -12.13 13.55
N GLN A 42 7.56 -13.27 14.19
CA GLN A 42 8.82 -13.73 14.81
C GLN A 42 9.86 -14.01 13.72
N GLU A 43 9.52 -14.82 12.73
CA GLU A 43 10.41 -15.23 11.65
C GLU A 43 10.75 -14.07 10.70
N SER A 44 9.82 -13.15 10.53
CA SER A 44 10.00 -11.97 9.66
C SER A 44 10.62 -10.77 10.39
N GLN A 45 10.91 -10.89 11.71
CA GLN A 45 11.36 -9.76 12.52
C GLN A 45 10.46 -8.51 12.32
N LYS A 46 9.14 -8.73 12.15
CA LYS A 46 8.14 -7.68 11.94
C LYS A 46 8.47 -6.69 10.81
N GLY A 47 9.24 -7.12 9.80
CA GLY A 47 9.66 -6.28 8.68
C GLY A 47 10.87 -5.38 8.97
N ALA A 48 11.63 -5.61 10.05
CA ALA A 48 12.77 -4.79 10.41
C ALA A 48 13.79 -4.66 9.27
N GLY A 49 14.22 -3.41 9.00
CA GLY A 49 15.20 -3.08 7.98
C GLY A 49 14.66 -3.05 6.54
N VAL A 50 13.41 -3.46 6.30
CA VAL A 50 12.78 -3.34 4.98
C VAL A 50 12.37 -1.88 4.74
N LYS A 51 12.85 -1.31 3.65
CA LYS A 51 12.62 0.09 3.27
C LYS A 51 11.43 0.21 2.32
N ILE A 52 10.45 1.00 2.68
CA ILE A 52 9.22 1.21 1.90
C ILE A 52 9.10 2.69 1.56
N ALA A 53 8.96 3.03 0.29
CA ALA A 53 8.57 4.36 -0.14
C ALA A 53 7.04 4.44 -0.26
N VAL A 54 6.41 5.34 0.48
CA VAL A 54 4.98 5.65 0.35
C VAL A 54 4.83 6.96 -0.40
N ILE A 55 4.31 6.90 -1.62
CA ILE A 55 4.07 8.05 -2.50
C ILE A 55 2.60 8.46 -2.35
N ASP A 56 2.35 9.55 -1.60
CA ASP A 56 1.01 9.91 -1.15
C ASP A 56 0.89 11.41 -0.80
N SER A 57 -0.10 11.78 0.03
CA SER A 57 -0.39 13.16 0.48
C SER A 57 0.58 13.71 1.55
N GLY A 58 1.54 12.92 2.01
CA GLY A 58 2.44 13.22 3.10
C GLY A 58 2.17 12.36 4.34
N CYS A 59 2.64 12.79 5.50
CA CYS A 59 2.46 12.08 6.78
C CYS A 59 2.53 13.03 7.97
N ASP A 60 1.83 12.71 9.05
CA ASP A 60 2.13 13.22 10.39
C ASP A 60 3.34 12.45 10.93
N ILE A 61 4.54 12.94 10.60
CA ILE A 61 5.81 12.28 10.97
C ILE A 61 6.08 12.30 12.47
N ASN A 62 5.32 13.09 13.24
CA ASN A 62 5.42 13.19 14.69
C ASN A 62 4.37 12.32 15.41
N HIS A 63 3.50 11.64 14.67
CA HIS A 63 2.51 10.74 15.25
C HIS A 63 3.18 9.67 16.11
N GLU A 64 2.72 9.49 17.36
CA GLU A 64 3.37 8.61 18.34
C GLU A 64 3.58 7.17 17.85
N SER A 65 2.64 6.67 17.05
CA SER A 65 2.72 5.32 16.49
C SER A 65 3.54 5.22 15.19
N LEU A 66 4.07 6.32 14.64
CA LEU A 66 4.78 6.32 13.34
C LEU A 66 6.21 6.86 13.41
N LYS A 67 6.48 7.81 14.30
CA LYS A 67 7.73 8.59 14.33
C LYS A 67 9.01 7.75 14.30
N ASN A 68 8.99 6.56 14.88
CA ASN A 68 10.16 5.68 14.94
C ASN A 68 10.40 4.88 13.64
N ASN A 69 9.40 4.83 12.75
CA ASN A 69 9.48 4.12 11.47
C ASN A 69 9.95 5.03 10.33
N ILE A 70 9.82 6.36 10.49
CA ILE A 70 10.13 7.31 9.42
C ILE A 70 11.64 7.54 9.36
N ILE A 71 12.27 7.13 8.24
CA ILE A 71 13.72 7.26 8.03
C ILE A 71 14.09 8.30 6.97
N GLY A 72 13.13 8.81 6.22
CA GLY A 72 13.34 9.84 5.23
C GLY A 72 12.03 10.47 4.76
N VAL A 73 12.14 11.73 4.32
CA VAL A 73 11.00 12.50 3.83
C VAL A 73 11.39 13.29 2.58
N ARG A 74 10.46 13.44 1.63
CA ARG A 74 10.63 14.36 0.51
C ARG A 74 9.30 14.86 -0.03
N ASN A 75 9.22 16.17 -0.21
CA ASN A 75 8.09 16.83 -0.85
C ASN A 75 8.42 17.13 -2.32
N PHE A 76 7.58 16.68 -3.22
CA PHE A 76 7.67 16.93 -4.67
C PHE A 76 6.62 17.95 -5.15
N THR A 77 5.71 18.34 -4.27
CA THR A 77 4.63 19.29 -4.61
C THR A 77 5.11 20.74 -4.60
N ASP A 78 4.28 21.63 -5.15
CA ASP A 78 4.53 23.06 -5.11
C ASP A 78 4.14 23.69 -3.75
N GLU A 79 3.62 22.91 -2.80
CA GLU A 79 3.24 23.36 -1.47
C GLU A 79 4.47 23.70 -0.59
N ASP A 80 4.20 24.41 0.50
CA ASP A 80 5.20 24.73 1.54
C ASP A 80 6.46 25.40 0.97
N LYS A 81 6.27 26.32 -0.01
CA LYS A 81 7.34 27.01 -0.74
C LYS A 81 8.32 26.06 -1.43
N LYS A 82 7.84 24.88 -1.84
CA LYS A 82 8.63 23.79 -2.43
C LYS A 82 9.75 23.27 -1.51
N ASN A 83 9.59 23.42 -0.20
CA ASN A 83 10.58 22.89 0.74
C ASN A 83 10.55 21.36 0.73
N PRO A 84 11.64 20.69 0.32
CA PRO A 84 11.66 19.23 0.16
C PRO A 84 11.50 18.46 1.48
N ASN A 85 11.71 19.12 2.61
CA ASN A 85 11.66 18.47 3.93
C ASN A 85 10.29 18.62 4.63
N ILE A 86 9.32 19.31 4.01
CA ILE A 86 8.00 19.50 4.60
C ILE A 86 6.99 18.57 3.90
N VAL A 87 6.57 17.53 4.60
CA VAL A 87 5.65 16.50 4.11
C VAL A 87 4.34 16.46 4.90
N ILE A 88 3.88 17.61 5.38
CA ILE A 88 2.65 17.71 6.17
C ILE A 88 1.48 17.10 5.38
N ASP A 89 0.81 16.14 5.99
CA ASP A 89 -0.39 15.54 5.44
C ASP A 89 -1.62 16.38 5.81
N ARG A 90 -2.17 17.08 4.83
CA ARG A 90 -3.37 17.92 5.01
C ARG A 90 -4.66 17.22 4.56
N VAL A 91 -4.53 16.01 4.04
CA VAL A 91 -5.65 15.15 3.60
C VAL A 91 -5.94 14.07 4.63
N GLY A 92 -4.89 13.56 5.28
CA GLY A 92 -4.96 12.46 6.25
C GLY A 92 -4.79 11.08 5.62
N HIS A 93 -4.74 11.01 4.28
CA HIS A 93 -4.69 9.75 3.56
C HIS A 93 -3.33 9.04 3.71
N GLY A 94 -2.23 9.73 3.45
CA GLY A 94 -0.89 9.14 3.55
C GLY A 94 -0.53 8.70 4.98
N THR A 95 -0.96 9.48 6.00
CA THR A 95 -0.81 9.09 7.41
C THR A 95 -1.53 7.79 7.71
N HIS A 96 -2.74 7.61 7.16
CA HIS A 96 -3.54 6.40 7.34
C HIS A 96 -2.92 5.18 6.64
N VAL A 97 -2.47 5.35 5.40
CA VAL A 97 -1.77 4.32 4.62
C VAL A 97 -0.52 3.84 5.36
N ILE A 98 0.33 4.77 5.80
CA ILE A 98 1.56 4.44 6.53
C ILE A 98 1.25 3.70 7.84
N GLY A 99 0.23 4.13 8.58
CA GLY A 99 -0.18 3.44 9.80
C GLY A 99 -0.66 2.02 9.58
N THR A 100 -1.36 1.76 8.49
CA THR A 100 -1.78 0.41 8.12
C THR A 100 -0.57 -0.48 7.81
N ILE A 101 0.47 0.08 7.17
CA ILE A 101 1.73 -0.65 6.93
C ILE A 101 2.46 -0.93 8.24
N CYS A 102 2.75 0.10 9.05
CA CYS A 102 3.79 0.01 10.06
C CYS A 102 3.50 0.69 11.39
N ALA A 103 2.25 1.07 11.71
CA ALA A 103 2.00 1.64 13.03
C ALA A 103 2.60 0.75 14.13
N ASN A 104 3.38 1.36 15.03
CA ASN A 104 4.06 0.67 16.12
C ASN A 104 3.87 1.47 17.43
N GLY A 105 2.69 1.34 18.02
CA GLY A 105 2.30 2.06 19.22
C GLY A 105 1.47 1.19 20.15
N SER A 106 1.29 1.65 21.40
CA SER A 106 0.48 0.97 22.40
C SER A 106 -1.00 0.86 21.99
N ASN A 107 -1.46 1.78 21.15
CA ASN A 107 -2.88 1.89 20.78
C ASN A 107 -3.20 1.12 19.50
N ILE A 108 -2.25 1.00 18.57
CA ILE A 108 -2.46 0.40 17.26
C ILE A 108 -1.16 -0.22 16.73
N THR A 109 -1.29 -1.33 16.01
CA THR A 109 -0.15 -2.00 15.38
C THR A 109 -0.50 -2.32 13.93
N GLY A 110 0.35 -1.91 12.99
CA GLY A 110 0.25 -2.19 11.56
C GLY A 110 0.67 -3.61 11.19
N VAL A 111 0.72 -3.88 9.88
CA VAL A 111 1.08 -5.21 9.35
C VAL A 111 2.56 -5.55 9.62
N ALA A 112 3.47 -4.61 9.34
CA ALA A 112 4.92 -4.75 9.49
C ALA A 112 5.47 -3.64 10.41
N PRO A 113 5.28 -3.76 11.75
CA PRO A 113 5.49 -2.64 12.68
C PRO A 113 6.93 -2.13 12.76
N ASP A 114 7.93 -2.91 12.35
CA ASP A 114 9.34 -2.52 12.41
C ASP A 114 9.92 -2.16 11.01
N ALA A 115 9.05 -2.05 9.96
CA ALA A 115 9.44 -1.58 8.64
C ALA A 115 9.84 -0.10 8.66
N GLN A 116 10.71 0.29 7.73
CA GLN A 116 11.26 1.63 7.59
C GLN A 116 10.59 2.39 6.43
N ILE A 117 10.16 3.62 6.67
CA ILE A 117 9.34 4.39 5.74
C ILE A 117 10.08 5.62 5.21
N TYR A 118 10.09 5.76 3.89
CA TYR A 118 10.31 7.02 3.19
C TYR A 118 8.96 7.65 2.85
N VAL A 119 8.68 8.82 3.38
CA VAL A 119 7.46 9.59 3.08
C VAL A 119 7.72 10.47 1.87
N LEU A 120 7.11 10.15 0.73
CA LEU A 120 7.29 10.87 -0.53
C LEU A 120 5.97 11.58 -0.89
N LYS A 121 5.88 12.87 -0.52
CA LYS A 121 4.69 13.66 -0.78
C LYS A 121 4.64 14.09 -2.25
N ALA A 122 3.71 13.51 -3.01
CA ALA A 122 3.42 13.82 -4.42
C ALA A 122 1.99 14.30 -4.64
N ILE A 123 1.16 14.29 -3.61
CA ILE A 123 -0.23 14.75 -3.62
C ILE A 123 -0.36 15.96 -2.69
N ASN A 124 -1.04 16.99 -3.17
CA ASN A 124 -1.28 18.24 -2.46
C ASN A 124 -2.51 18.16 -1.53
N ARG A 125 -2.83 19.26 -0.86
CA ARG A 125 -3.97 19.39 0.08
C ARG A 125 -5.35 19.15 -0.53
N THR A 126 -5.47 19.23 -1.84
CA THR A 126 -6.74 19.01 -2.55
C THR A 126 -6.90 17.54 -3.02
N GLY A 127 -5.97 16.65 -2.66
CA GLY A 127 -5.99 15.26 -3.07
C GLY A 127 -5.54 15.05 -4.52
N THR A 128 -4.89 16.06 -5.12
CA THR A 128 -4.38 16.00 -6.50
C THR A 128 -2.87 16.15 -6.54
N GLY A 129 -2.26 15.70 -7.62
CA GLY A 129 -0.85 15.83 -7.90
C GLY A 129 -0.60 15.95 -9.39
N LYS A 130 0.65 16.22 -9.77
CA LYS A 130 1.09 16.21 -11.15
C LYS A 130 1.80 14.89 -11.44
N LEU A 131 1.64 14.37 -12.63
CA LEU A 131 2.35 13.16 -13.06
C LEU A 131 3.88 13.30 -12.89
N SER A 132 4.42 14.47 -13.17
CA SER A 132 5.84 14.78 -12.98
C SER A 132 6.30 14.63 -11.53
N TRP A 133 5.44 14.97 -10.55
CA TRP A 133 5.75 14.80 -9.13
C TRP A 133 5.84 13.32 -8.75
N VAL A 134 4.89 12.52 -9.24
CA VAL A 134 4.88 11.06 -9.01
C VAL A 134 6.09 10.40 -9.66
N ILE A 135 6.41 10.74 -10.92
CA ILE A 135 7.60 10.23 -11.62
C ILE A 135 8.89 10.57 -10.84
N ASN A 136 9.02 11.80 -10.35
CA ASN A 136 10.18 12.21 -9.58
C ASN A 136 10.25 11.49 -8.21
N ALA A 137 9.10 11.22 -7.57
CA ALA A 137 9.04 10.45 -6.35
C ALA A 137 9.47 8.99 -6.56
N ILE A 138 9.04 8.35 -7.65
CA ILE A 138 9.49 6.99 -8.02
C ILE A 138 11.00 6.95 -8.26
N LYS A 139 11.54 7.89 -9.04
CA LYS A 139 12.99 7.98 -9.29
C LYS A 139 13.77 8.15 -7.98
N TYR A 140 13.30 9.01 -7.10
CA TYR A 140 13.92 9.19 -5.78
C TYR A 140 13.86 7.91 -4.93
N ALA A 141 12.76 7.17 -4.97
CA ALA A 141 12.65 5.87 -4.29
C ALA A 141 13.71 4.87 -4.81
N VAL A 142 13.94 4.84 -6.13
CA VAL A 142 15.02 4.02 -6.75
C VAL A 142 16.39 4.47 -6.27
N GLU A 143 16.67 5.77 -6.23
CA GLU A 143 17.94 6.33 -5.70
C GLU A 143 18.18 5.96 -4.24
N GLN A 144 17.11 5.92 -3.41
CA GLN A 144 17.18 5.51 -2.01
C GLN A 144 17.30 4.00 -1.81
N LYS A 145 17.23 3.22 -2.90
CA LYS A 145 17.30 1.76 -2.90
C LYS A 145 16.27 1.17 -1.93
N VAL A 146 15.02 1.59 -2.08
CA VAL A 146 13.92 1.01 -1.30
C VAL A 146 13.60 -0.40 -1.79
N ASP A 147 12.96 -1.19 -0.97
CA ASP A 147 12.56 -2.56 -1.32
C ASP A 147 11.17 -2.58 -1.97
N ILE A 148 10.30 -1.66 -1.55
CA ILE A 148 8.91 -1.60 -1.99
C ILE A 148 8.50 -0.15 -2.20
N ILE A 149 7.75 0.11 -3.27
CA ILE A 149 7.01 1.37 -3.50
C ILE A 149 5.53 1.07 -3.30
N SER A 150 4.84 1.87 -2.48
CA SER A 150 3.40 1.80 -2.24
C SER A 150 2.72 3.08 -2.75
N MET A 151 1.72 2.91 -3.62
CA MET A 151 0.96 4.02 -4.22
C MET A 151 -0.54 3.78 -4.12
N SER A 152 -1.24 4.68 -3.46
CA SER A 152 -2.71 4.70 -3.36
C SER A 152 -3.30 5.88 -4.13
N LEU A 153 -2.85 6.03 -5.37
CA LEU A 153 -3.18 7.11 -6.30
C LEU A 153 -3.39 6.56 -7.71
N GLY A 154 -4.07 7.32 -8.57
CA GLY A 154 -4.36 6.85 -9.92
C GLY A 154 -4.57 7.95 -10.95
N LEU A 155 -4.54 7.48 -12.20
CA LEU A 155 -4.92 8.17 -13.43
C LEU A 155 -5.96 7.31 -14.14
N SER A 156 -6.90 7.95 -14.82
CA SER A 156 -7.87 7.27 -15.69
C SER A 156 -7.27 6.83 -17.03
N GLU A 157 -6.13 7.40 -17.42
CA GLU A 157 -5.52 7.17 -18.72
C GLU A 157 -4.10 6.57 -18.57
N ASN A 158 -3.73 5.74 -19.53
CA ASN A 158 -2.38 5.20 -19.61
C ASN A 158 -1.35 6.32 -19.88
N SER A 159 -0.22 6.25 -19.18
CA SER A 159 0.91 7.15 -19.39
C SER A 159 2.19 6.36 -19.68
N PRO A 160 2.69 6.36 -20.92
CA PRO A 160 3.96 5.70 -21.24
C PRO A 160 5.16 6.20 -20.42
N LYS A 161 5.13 7.44 -19.95
CA LYS A 161 6.18 8.00 -19.07
C LYS A 161 6.13 7.37 -17.68
N LEU A 162 4.92 7.17 -17.14
CA LEU A 162 4.74 6.51 -15.84
C LEU A 162 5.11 5.03 -15.93
N GLU A 163 4.64 4.34 -16.96
CA GLU A 163 4.98 2.93 -17.21
C GLU A 163 6.49 2.72 -17.28
N LYS A 164 7.19 3.59 -18.03
CA LYS A 164 8.65 3.52 -18.17
C LYS A 164 9.36 3.61 -16.82
N VAL A 165 9.03 4.60 -15.97
CA VAL A 165 9.72 4.76 -14.67
C VAL A 165 9.37 3.64 -13.69
N ILE A 166 8.19 3.05 -13.78
CA ILE A 166 7.82 1.87 -13.01
C ILE A 166 8.66 0.67 -13.44
N LYS A 167 8.83 0.42 -14.74
CA LYS A 167 9.74 -0.61 -15.25
C LYS A 167 11.19 -0.40 -14.79
N GLU A 168 11.66 0.83 -14.74
CA GLU A 168 12.99 1.15 -14.19
C GLU A 168 13.09 0.78 -12.70
N ALA A 169 12.04 1.01 -11.90
CA ALA A 169 12.00 0.61 -10.50
C ALA A 169 12.00 -0.92 -10.35
N VAL A 170 11.15 -1.62 -11.10
CA VAL A 170 11.06 -3.08 -11.09
C VAL A 170 12.38 -3.73 -11.53
N ASN A 171 13.02 -3.22 -12.59
CA ASN A 171 14.35 -3.66 -13.03
C ASN A 171 15.46 -3.38 -11.99
N SER A 172 15.20 -2.46 -11.06
CA SER A 172 16.06 -2.21 -9.89
C SER A 172 15.76 -3.12 -8.70
N ASN A 173 14.99 -4.19 -8.91
CA ASN A 173 14.56 -5.17 -7.92
C ASN A 173 13.65 -4.58 -6.82
N ILE A 174 12.80 -3.60 -7.18
CA ILE A 174 11.83 -2.95 -6.29
C ILE A 174 10.43 -3.45 -6.63
N LEU A 175 9.67 -3.89 -5.62
CA LEU A 175 8.26 -4.22 -5.77
C LEU A 175 7.41 -2.95 -5.81
N VAL A 176 6.44 -2.90 -6.71
CA VAL A 176 5.50 -1.77 -6.81
C VAL A 176 4.09 -2.25 -6.51
N VAL A 177 3.47 -1.69 -5.47
CA VAL A 177 2.12 -2.05 -5.00
C VAL A 177 1.19 -0.86 -5.20
N CYS A 178 0.06 -1.08 -5.84
CA CYS A 178 -0.93 -0.04 -6.13
C CYS A 178 -2.34 -0.44 -5.76
N ALA A 179 -3.12 0.52 -5.30
CA ALA A 179 -4.56 0.38 -5.12
C ALA A 179 -5.25 0.29 -6.50
N ALA A 180 -6.16 -0.68 -6.66
CA ALA A 180 -6.80 -1.01 -7.94
C ALA A 180 -7.72 0.08 -8.49
N GLY A 181 -8.27 0.95 -7.62
CA GLY A 181 -9.27 1.95 -7.94
C GLY A 181 -10.59 1.71 -7.21
N ASN A 182 -11.41 2.75 -7.12
CA ASN A 182 -12.69 2.73 -6.39
C ASN A 182 -13.86 3.21 -7.27
N GLU A 183 -13.76 2.97 -8.56
CA GLU A 183 -14.76 3.28 -9.58
C GLU A 183 -15.69 2.10 -9.86
N GLY A 184 -15.51 0.96 -9.14
CA GLY A 184 -16.29 -0.26 -9.31
C GLY A 184 -17.77 -0.06 -9.03
N ASP A 185 -18.61 -0.80 -9.76
CA ASP A 185 -20.07 -0.82 -9.64
C ASP A 185 -20.61 -2.06 -8.95
N GLY A 186 -19.70 -3.03 -8.65
CA GLY A 186 -20.00 -4.31 -8.03
C GLY A 186 -20.38 -5.40 -9.04
N ASP A 187 -20.27 -5.14 -10.34
CA ASP A 187 -20.39 -6.12 -11.41
C ASP A 187 -19.00 -6.66 -11.78
N ALA A 188 -18.82 -7.97 -11.73
CA ALA A 188 -17.54 -8.62 -12.03
C ALA A 188 -17.21 -8.67 -13.53
N ASP A 189 -18.19 -8.39 -14.37
CA ASP A 189 -18.10 -8.42 -15.84
C ASP A 189 -17.91 -7.01 -16.44
N SER A 190 -18.09 -5.95 -15.67
CA SER A 190 -17.65 -4.59 -16.00
C SER A 190 -16.20 -4.40 -15.61
N PHE A 191 -15.39 -3.65 -16.42
CA PHE A 191 -13.98 -3.52 -16.17
C PHE A 191 -13.59 -2.05 -16.03
N GLU A 192 -13.21 -1.67 -14.81
CA GLU A 192 -12.65 -0.35 -14.52
C GLU A 192 -11.14 -0.46 -14.35
N TYR A 193 -10.40 0.29 -15.15
CA TYR A 193 -8.94 0.36 -15.09
C TYR A 193 -8.46 1.68 -14.50
N SER A 194 -7.53 1.61 -13.58
CA SER A 194 -6.80 2.76 -13.04
C SER A 194 -5.30 2.52 -13.19
N TYR A 195 -4.56 3.54 -13.58
CA TYR A 195 -3.10 3.48 -13.71
C TYR A 195 -2.43 4.22 -12.55
N PRO A 196 -1.35 3.64 -11.99
CA PRO A 196 -0.52 2.56 -12.51
C PRO A 196 -0.97 1.13 -12.18
N ALA A 197 -2.05 0.91 -11.43
CA ALA A 197 -2.47 -0.41 -10.99
C ALA A 197 -2.70 -1.41 -12.14
N ALA A 198 -3.09 -0.93 -13.32
CA ALA A 198 -3.32 -1.77 -14.49
C ALA A 198 -2.05 -2.16 -15.29
N TYR A 199 -0.86 -1.68 -14.88
CA TYR A 199 0.39 -2.11 -15.53
C TYR A 199 0.80 -3.51 -15.08
N GLN A 200 1.33 -4.30 -16.01
CA GLN A 200 1.74 -5.68 -15.77
C GLN A 200 2.83 -5.81 -14.68
N ASP A 201 3.71 -4.80 -14.55
CA ASP A 201 4.83 -4.82 -13.61
C ASP A 201 4.44 -4.31 -12.20
N VAL A 202 3.14 -4.14 -11.93
CA VAL A 202 2.59 -3.60 -10.68
C VAL A 202 1.73 -4.64 -9.99
N ILE A 203 1.79 -4.70 -8.68
CA ILE A 203 0.90 -5.52 -7.87
C ILE A 203 -0.38 -4.73 -7.61
N SER A 204 -1.44 -5.09 -8.32
CA SER A 204 -2.76 -4.45 -8.24
C SER A 204 -3.61 -5.05 -7.12
N VAL A 205 -4.07 -4.20 -6.19
CA VAL A 205 -4.75 -4.66 -4.97
C VAL A 205 -6.19 -4.16 -4.91
N GLY A 206 -7.14 -5.09 -4.98
CA GLY A 206 -8.56 -4.85 -4.73
C GLY A 206 -8.91 -4.92 -3.25
N ALA A 207 -10.13 -4.51 -2.90
CA ALA A 207 -10.61 -4.40 -1.52
C ALA A 207 -11.69 -5.42 -1.18
N VAL A 208 -11.58 -6.01 0.02
CA VAL A 208 -12.63 -6.81 0.64
C VAL A 208 -13.04 -6.26 2.01
N ASP A 209 -14.24 -6.61 2.44
CA ASP A 209 -14.72 -6.32 3.79
C ASP A 209 -14.21 -7.36 4.82
N LYS A 210 -14.59 -7.20 6.09
CA LYS A 210 -14.23 -8.09 7.20
C LYS A 210 -14.74 -9.53 7.07
N LYS A 211 -15.68 -9.79 6.15
CA LYS A 211 -16.20 -11.13 5.85
C LYS A 211 -15.52 -11.76 4.63
N GLY A 212 -14.64 -11.01 3.94
CA GLY A 212 -13.99 -11.42 2.69
C GLY A 212 -14.87 -11.20 1.46
N VAL A 213 -15.92 -10.39 1.58
CA VAL A 213 -16.76 -10.01 0.43
C VAL A 213 -16.08 -8.87 -0.31
N PRO A 214 -15.89 -8.96 -1.65
CA PRO A 214 -15.38 -7.85 -2.44
C PRO A 214 -16.20 -6.58 -2.22
N ALA A 215 -15.50 -5.46 -2.00
CA ALA A 215 -16.18 -4.19 -1.79
C ALA A 215 -16.80 -3.72 -3.11
N LYS A 216 -18.05 -3.26 -3.08
CA LYS A 216 -18.77 -2.85 -4.28
C LYS A 216 -18.03 -1.78 -5.09
N PHE A 217 -17.32 -0.88 -4.41
CA PHE A 217 -16.53 0.17 -5.05
C PHE A 217 -15.20 -0.31 -5.64
N SER A 218 -14.71 -1.49 -5.24
CA SER A 218 -13.41 -1.98 -5.74
C SER A 218 -13.50 -2.26 -7.23
N ASN A 219 -12.58 -1.68 -8.00
CA ASN A 219 -12.47 -1.96 -9.43
C ASN A 219 -12.35 -3.45 -9.68
N SER A 220 -12.99 -3.91 -10.76
CA SER A 220 -12.85 -5.25 -11.29
C SER A 220 -12.24 -5.21 -12.68
N ASN A 221 -11.23 -6.02 -12.92
CA ASN A 221 -10.57 -6.16 -14.22
C ASN A 221 -9.57 -7.34 -14.24
N THR A 222 -8.96 -7.55 -15.38
CA THR A 222 -8.00 -8.66 -15.57
C THR A 222 -6.60 -8.40 -14.98
N ALA A 223 -6.33 -7.18 -14.49
CA ALA A 223 -5.05 -6.81 -13.88
C ALA A 223 -5.04 -6.95 -12.36
N ILE A 224 -6.15 -7.30 -11.71
CA ILE A 224 -6.19 -7.52 -10.26
C ILE A 224 -5.33 -8.73 -9.90
N ASP A 225 -4.28 -8.52 -9.10
CA ASP A 225 -3.41 -9.60 -8.63
C ASP A 225 -3.99 -10.34 -7.43
N LEU A 226 -4.49 -9.57 -6.44
CA LEU A 226 -5.05 -10.11 -5.20
C LEU A 226 -5.91 -9.05 -4.50
N VAL A 227 -6.56 -9.47 -3.43
CA VAL A 227 -7.36 -8.56 -2.57
C VAL A 227 -6.85 -8.55 -1.14
N ALA A 228 -7.16 -7.46 -0.43
CA ALA A 228 -6.87 -7.30 0.99
C ALA A 228 -7.99 -6.53 1.69
N PRO A 229 -8.03 -6.51 3.03
CA PRO A 229 -9.00 -5.73 3.80
C PRO A 229 -8.95 -4.24 3.43
N GLY A 230 -10.06 -3.68 2.95
CA GLY A 230 -10.14 -2.28 2.51
C GLY A 230 -11.40 -1.55 2.99
N VAL A 231 -12.28 -2.20 3.75
CA VAL A 231 -13.52 -1.59 4.25
C VAL A 231 -13.43 -1.39 5.76
N ASP A 232 -13.76 -0.20 6.25
CA ASP A 232 -13.74 0.15 7.68
C ASP A 232 -12.38 -0.10 8.37
N ILE A 233 -11.30 0.28 7.72
CA ILE A 233 -9.94 0.12 8.24
C ILE A 233 -9.61 1.24 9.22
N LEU A 234 -9.36 0.87 10.48
CA LEU A 234 -8.85 1.78 11.50
C LEU A 234 -7.35 1.94 11.34
N SER A 235 -6.86 3.19 11.30
CA SER A 235 -5.42 3.49 11.26
C SER A 235 -5.10 4.86 11.84
N THR A 236 -3.83 5.26 11.83
CA THR A 236 -3.35 6.57 12.27
C THR A 236 -3.90 7.69 11.39
N TYR A 237 -4.03 8.89 11.96
CA TYR A 237 -4.55 10.08 11.26
C TYR A 237 -3.83 11.33 11.78
N PRO A 238 -3.70 12.41 10.99
CA PRO A 238 -2.95 13.60 11.39
C PRO A 238 -3.35 14.18 12.74
N ASN A 239 -2.39 14.88 13.36
CA ASN A 239 -2.52 15.46 14.72
C ASN A 239 -2.67 14.38 15.81
N ASN A 240 -1.90 13.31 15.68
CA ASN A 240 -1.89 12.18 16.64
C ASN A 240 -3.27 11.59 16.89
N ARG A 241 -4.11 11.56 15.83
CA ARG A 241 -5.47 11.00 15.84
C ARG A 241 -5.51 9.67 15.11
N PHE A 242 -6.71 9.10 15.06
CA PHE A 242 -7.02 7.85 14.37
C PHE A 242 -8.29 8.03 13.54
N ALA A 243 -8.40 7.32 12.43
CA ALA A 243 -9.60 7.33 11.62
C ALA A 243 -9.92 5.93 11.07
N VAL A 244 -11.19 5.73 10.75
CA VAL A 244 -11.68 4.56 10.00
C VAL A 244 -11.97 4.99 8.59
N LEU A 245 -11.24 4.44 7.63
CA LEU A 245 -11.39 4.73 6.20
C LEU A 245 -11.76 3.47 5.41
N SER A 246 -12.37 3.67 4.25
CA SER A 246 -12.67 2.61 3.28
C SER A 246 -12.19 2.99 1.88
N GLY A 247 -11.60 2.03 1.18
CA GLY A 247 -11.05 2.16 -0.17
C GLY A 247 -10.01 1.08 -0.50
N THR A 248 -9.72 0.87 -1.77
CA THR A 248 -8.57 0.04 -2.20
C THR A 248 -7.24 0.63 -1.72
N SER A 249 -7.20 1.94 -1.45
CA SER A 249 -6.11 2.65 -0.76
C SER A 249 -5.81 2.12 0.64
N MET A 250 -6.77 1.49 1.31
CA MET A 250 -6.59 0.86 2.62
C MET A 250 -6.25 -0.62 2.48
N ALA A 251 -6.56 -1.24 1.33
CA ALA A 251 -6.18 -2.61 1.01
C ALA A 251 -4.71 -2.72 0.60
N ALA A 252 -4.22 -1.87 -0.29
CA ALA A 252 -2.84 -1.87 -0.78
C ALA A 252 -1.77 -1.85 0.34
N PRO A 253 -1.88 -1.05 1.41
CA PRO A 253 -0.91 -1.07 2.51
C PRO A 253 -0.87 -2.39 3.29
N HIS A 254 -1.95 -3.17 3.33
CA HIS A 254 -1.91 -4.52 3.89
C HIS A 254 -0.99 -5.44 3.07
N VAL A 255 -1.06 -5.36 1.74
CA VAL A 255 -0.17 -6.12 0.84
C VAL A 255 1.26 -5.61 0.93
N THR A 256 1.47 -4.29 0.97
CA THR A 256 2.79 -3.66 1.16
C THR A 256 3.47 -4.16 2.43
N GLY A 257 2.76 -4.13 3.55
CA GLY A 257 3.26 -4.67 4.82
C GLY A 257 3.50 -6.18 4.76
N SER A 258 2.63 -6.93 4.10
CA SER A 258 2.80 -8.38 3.90
C SER A 258 4.07 -8.72 3.14
N LEU A 259 4.40 -7.96 2.09
CA LEU A 259 5.65 -8.11 1.33
C LEU A 259 6.88 -7.80 2.19
N ALA A 260 6.81 -6.78 3.06
CA ALA A 260 7.89 -6.50 4.00
C ALA A 260 8.13 -7.67 4.96
N LEU A 261 7.06 -8.28 5.47
CA LEU A 261 7.17 -9.48 6.29
C LEU A 261 7.74 -10.68 5.50
N LEU A 262 7.20 -10.94 4.30
CA LEU A 262 7.63 -12.04 3.43
C LEU A 262 9.08 -11.90 2.99
N LYS A 263 9.58 -10.68 2.77
CA LYS A 263 10.99 -10.44 2.42
C LYS A 263 11.93 -10.97 3.50
N ASN A 264 11.69 -10.65 4.76
CA ASN A 264 12.51 -11.13 5.86
C ASN A 264 12.28 -12.61 6.18
N TRP A 265 11.01 -13.05 6.16
CA TRP A 265 10.66 -14.45 6.34
C TRP A 265 11.34 -15.33 5.30
N SER A 266 11.28 -14.97 4.03
CA SER A 266 11.89 -15.74 2.93
C SER A 266 13.41 -15.77 3.00
N LYS A 267 14.05 -14.68 3.45
CA LYS A 267 15.49 -14.66 3.69
C LYS A 267 15.91 -15.71 4.70
N ASN A 268 15.12 -15.87 5.76
CA ASN A 268 15.38 -16.91 6.78
C ASN A 268 15.06 -18.31 6.24
N GLU A 269 13.96 -18.47 5.49
CA GLU A 269 13.53 -19.78 4.97
C GLU A 269 14.46 -20.30 3.86
N PHE A 270 14.89 -19.43 2.95
CA PHE A 270 15.72 -19.80 1.78
C PHE A 270 17.21 -19.49 1.95
N GLN A 271 17.62 -18.92 3.10
CA GLN A 271 19.00 -18.51 3.41
C GLN A 271 19.63 -17.59 2.34
N ARG A 272 18.81 -16.82 1.62
CA ARG A 272 19.22 -15.83 0.64
C ARG A 272 18.15 -14.75 0.45
N ASN A 273 18.54 -13.64 -0.14
CA ASN A 273 17.55 -12.65 -0.59
C ASN A 273 16.87 -13.18 -1.86
N LEU A 274 15.56 -13.04 -1.92
CA LEU A 274 14.77 -13.30 -3.11
C LEU A 274 14.74 -12.07 -4.02
N THR A 275 14.59 -12.30 -5.33
CA THR A 275 14.29 -11.23 -6.30
C THR A 275 12.85 -10.73 -6.11
N GLN A 276 12.49 -9.63 -6.75
CA GLN A 276 11.14 -9.09 -6.68
C GLN A 276 10.12 -10.08 -7.31
N GLU A 277 10.46 -10.79 -8.38
CA GLU A 277 9.60 -11.82 -8.98
C GLU A 277 9.40 -13.01 -8.04
N GLU A 278 10.46 -13.45 -7.38
CA GLU A 278 10.39 -14.53 -6.40
C GLU A 278 9.56 -14.13 -5.17
N LEU A 279 9.67 -12.86 -4.70
CA LEU A 279 8.85 -12.34 -3.61
C LEU A 279 7.38 -12.21 -4.03
N TYR A 280 7.11 -11.78 -5.25
CA TYR A 280 5.76 -11.81 -5.81
C TYR A 280 5.19 -13.24 -5.81
N ALA A 281 5.97 -14.22 -6.28
CA ALA A 281 5.54 -15.62 -6.25
C ALA A 281 5.27 -16.11 -4.81
N GLN A 282 6.07 -15.68 -3.81
CA GLN A 282 5.76 -15.98 -2.41
C GLN A 282 4.49 -15.28 -1.94
N LEU A 283 4.23 -14.03 -2.33
CA LEU A 283 2.99 -13.34 -2.01
C LEU A 283 1.77 -14.11 -2.54
N ILE A 284 1.81 -14.56 -3.79
CA ILE A 284 0.71 -15.33 -4.39
C ILE A 284 0.52 -16.69 -3.69
N LYS A 285 1.59 -17.35 -3.28
CA LYS A 285 1.50 -18.56 -2.43
C LYS A 285 0.83 -18.30 -1.08
N HIS A 286 0.92 -17.09 -0.57
CA HIS A 286 0.31 -16.66 0.69
C HIS A 286 -1.01 -15.93 0.43
N THR A 287 -1.84 -16.48 -0.45
CA THR A 287 -3.23 -16.06 -0.64
C THR A 287 -4.20 -17.19 -0.34
N ARG A 288 -5.42 -16.83 0.00
CA ARG A 288 -6.56 -17.74 0.12
C ARG A 288 -7.59 -17.38 -0.93
N VAL A 289 -7.84 -18.29 -1.86
CA VAL A 289 -8.87 -18.11 -2.90
C VAL A 289 -10.23 -17.93 -2.22
N LEU A 290 -10.99 -16.96 -2.68
CA LEU A 290 -12.37 -16.69 -2.29
C LEU A 290 -13.31 -17.26 -3.38
N GLU A 291 -14.61 -17.32 -3.09
CA GLU A 291 -15.61 -17.83 -4.03
C GLU A 291 -16.15 -16.74 -4.96
N TYR A 292 -15.23 -15.97 -5.60
CA TYR A 292 -15.56 -14.89 -6.52
C TYR A 292 -14.79 -15.01 -7.84
N PRO A 293 -15.22 -14.33 -8.92
CA PRO A 293 -14.48 -14.28 -10.18
C PRO A 293 -13.08 -13.71 -10.01
N ARG A 294 -12.13 -14.16 -10.84
CA ARG A 294 -10.74 -13.65 -10.80
C ARG A 294 -10.65 -12.16 -11.08
N THR A 295 -11.58 -11.61 -11.83
CA THR A 295 -11.65 -10.18 -12.15
C THR A 295 -11.83 -9.28 -10.92
N VAL A 296 -12.39 -9.80 -9.82
CA VAL A 296 -12.58 -9.06 -8.56
C VAL A 296 -11.65 -9.49 -7.44
N GLN A 297 -11.06 -10.70 -7.49
CA GLN A 297 -10.21 -11.21 -6.40
C GLN A 297 -8.76 -11.51 -6.80
N GLY A 298 -8.46 -11.57 -8.10
CA GLY A 298 -7.15 -12.03 -8.58
C GLY A 298 -6.84 -13.47 -8.10
N ASN A 299 -5.74 -13.61 -7.36
CA ASN A 299 -5.34 -14.86 -6.74
C ASN A 299 -5.98 -15.09 -5.34
N GLY A 300 -6.85 -14.19 -4.90
CA GLY A 300 -7.56 -14.29 -3.62
C GLY A 300 -7.07 -13.29 -2.55
N LEU A 301 -7.51 -13.51 -1.32
CA LEU A 301 -7.18 -12.69 -0.16
C LEU A 301 -5.76 -12.99 0.33
N VAL A 302 -4.91 -11.98 0.53
CA VAL A 302 -3.62 -12.15 1.18
C VAL A 302 -3.78 -12.82 2.55
N TYR A 303 -2.98 -13.87 2.84
CA TYR A 303 -3.15 -14.70 4.03
C TYR A 303 -1.82 -15.33 4.45
N LEU A 304 -1.18 -14.77 5.47
CA LEU A 304 0.20 -15.06 5.88
C LEU A 304 0.33 -16.23 6.87
N LYS A 305 -0.64 -17.13 6.94
CA LYS A 305 -0.53 -18.29 7.83
C LYS A 305 0.53 -19.26 7.31
N ASP A 306 1.50 -19.59 8.17
CA ASP A 306 2.51 -20.59 7.84
C ASP A 306 1.86 -21.99 7.73
N GLU A 307 1.97 -22.61 6.56
CA GLU A 307 1.45 -23.98 6.31
C GLU A 307 2.18 -25.04 7.15
N LYS A 308 3.39 -24.78 7.63
CA LYS A 308 4.13 -25.72 8.50
C LYS A 308 3.39 -25.99 9.81
N ASN A 309 2.59 -25.04 10.29
CA ASN A 309 1.74 -25.22 11.47
C ASN A 309 0.42 -25.96 11.17
N MET A 310 -0.01 -26.09 9.92
CA MET A 310 -1.21 -26.87 9.57
C MET A 310 -0.97 -28.39 9.64
N LYS A 311 0.27 -28.87 9.45
CA LYS A 311 0.59 -30.30 9.55
C LYS A 311 0.66 -30.84 10.98
N LYS A 312 0.62 -29.98 12.00
CA LYS A 312 0.60 -30.39 13.44
C LYS A 312 -0.80 -30.61 14.02
N ILE A 313 -1.86 -30.26 13.29
CA ILE A 313 -3.22 -30.65 13.66
C ILE A 313 -3.54 -31.92 12.87
N LYS A 314 -2.94 -33.02 13.26
CA LYS A 314 -3.40 -34.36 12.90
C LYS A 314 -4.39 -34.82 13.97
N TYR A 315 -5.63 -35.06 13.53
CA TYR A 315 -6.71 -35.92 14.03
C TYR A 315 -6.58 -36.44 15.47
#